data_b39e3e276d4824cb44b388a706677e1f
#
_entry.id   b39e3e276d4824cb44b388a706677e1f
#
_cell.length_a   1.000
_cell.length_b   1.000
_cell.length_c   1.000
_cell.angle_alpha   90.00
_cell.angle_beta   90.00
_cell.angle_gamma   90.00
#
_symmetry.space_group_name_H-M   'P 1'
#
loop_
_entity.id
_entity.type
_entity.pdbx_description
1 polymer ?
#
loop_
_entity_poly.entity_id
_entity_poly.type
_entity_poly.pdbx_seq_one_letter_code
_entity_poly.pdbx_strand_id
1 'polypeptide(L)'
;MSNRYADLAARLARHVTTPGITPSPVEQVNLIYTTEYHGRTPVLYQPRMIVILQGHKVGYLADQVFRYDPSHYLLMTLPLPCECECFASPEQPLIGFSLEINVATLQELLLELGDALPAPAPQKSGVHSVPLSEDMFCAAERLIALMDNPLHARVLGPQT
;
A
#
# COMPACT_ATOMS: atom_id res chain seq x y z
N MET A 1 10.13 -17.28 -7.08
CA MET A 1 8.89 -16.47 -6.93
C MET A 1 9.02 -15.53 -5.75
N SER A 2 9.36 -16.04 -4.56
CA SER A 2 9.55 -15.19 -3.39
C SER A 2 10.69 -14.17 -3.55
N ASN A 3 11.66 -14.45 -4.41
CA ASN A 3 12.83 -13.57 -4.58
C ASN A 3 12.48 -12.20 -5.14
N ARG A 4 11.49 -12.12 -6.03
CA ARG A 4 11.08 -10.83 -6.62
C ARG A 4 10.59 -9.85 -5.55
N TYR A 5 9.74 -10.36 -4.67
CA TYR A 5 9.18 -9.54 -3.58
C TYR A 5 10.26 -9.20 -2.56
N ALA A 6 11.10 -10.17 -2.21
CA ALA A 6 12.19 -9.93 -1.27
C ALA A 6 13.18 -8.90 -1.81
N ASP A 7 13.53 -8.99 -3.10
CA ASP A 7 14.43 -8.04 -3.74
C ASP A 7 13.83 -6.63 -3.74
N LEU A 8 12.54 -6.52 -4.08
CA LEU A 8 11.87 -5.23 -4.11
C LEU A 8 11.74 -4.66 -2.69
N ALA A 9 11.43 -5.50 -1.72
CA ALA A 9 11.38 -5.10 -0.31
C ALA A 9 12.73 -4.56 0.16
N ALA A 10 13.82 -5.22 -0.19
CA ALA A 10 15.15 -4.78 0.18
C ALA A 10 15.49 -3.43 -0.45
N ARG A 11 15.08 -3.20 -1.69
CA ARG A 11 15.28 -1.91 -2.37
C ARG A 11 14.51 -0.80 -1.66
N LEU A 12 13.26 -1.07 -1.28
CA LEU A 12 12.45 -0.10 -0.56
C LEU A 12 13.04 0.20 0.82
N ALA A 13 13.53 -0.83 1.50
CA ALA A 13 14.07 -0.68 2.85
C ALA A 13 15.28 0.26 2.90
N ARG A 14 16.01 0.41 1.78
CA ARG A 14 17.14 1.33 1.72
C ARG A 14 16.74 2.79 1.96
N HIS A 15 15.49 3.12 1.72
CA HIS A 15 14.97 4.48 1.90
C HIS A 15 14.39 4.71 3.29
N VAL A 16 14.31 3.65 4.10
CA VAL A 16 13.76 3.74 5.45
C VAL A 16 14.82 4.27 6.40
N THR A 17 14.48 5.33 7.14
CA THR A 17 15.38 5.93 8.12
C THR A 17 14.97 5.60 9.55
N THR A 18 13.66 5.46 9.80
CA THR A 18 13.13 5.15 11.13
C THR A 18 11.96 4.20 10.99
N PRO A 19 11.65 3.41 12.03
CA PRO A 19 10.44 2.57 12.03
C PRO A 19 9.18 3.41 11.97
N GLY A 20 8.10 2.80 11.51
CA GLY A 20 6.78 3.40 11.42
C GLY A 20 6.44 3.78 9.99
N ILE A 21 5.58 4.77 9.86
CA ILE A 21 5.14 5.31 8.56
C ILE A 21 5.87 6.63 8.37
N THR A 22 6.72 6.70 7.33
CA THR A 22 7.57 7.85 7.09
C THR A 22 7.45 8.32 5.64
N PRO A 23 7.73 9.61 5.36
CA PRO A 23 7.71 10.10 3.99
C PRO A 23 8.76 9.41 3.13
N SER A 24 8.46 9.28 1.84
CA SER A 24 9.41 8.79 0.84
C SER A 24 9.89 9.94 -0.04
N PRO A 25 10.90 9.70 -0.91
CA PRO A 25 11.30 10.70 -1.91
C PRO A 25 10.21 11.05 -2.91
N VAL A 26 9.18 10.20 -3.06
CA VAL A 26 8.07 10.46 -3.96
C VAL A 26 6.92 11.05 -3.17
N GLU A 27 6.42 12.21 -3.62
CA GLU A 27 5.31 12.88 -2.97
C GLU A 27 4.07 11.97 -2.94
N GLN A 28 3.31 12.01 -1.85
CA GLN A 28 2.10 11.20 -1.61
C GLN A 28 2.38 9.72 -1.37
N VAL A 29 3.63 9.31 -1.36
CA VAL A 29 4.01 7.93 -1.06
C VAL A 29 4.74 7.90 0.28
N ASN A 30 4.26 7.07 1.19
CA ASN A 30 4.85 6.88 2.51
C ASN A 30 5.41 5.48 2.63
N LEU A 31 6.53 5.36 3.34
CA LEU A 31 7.17 4.08 3.61
C LEU A 31 6.59 3.47 4.87
N ILE A 32 6.41 2.16 4.87
CA ILE A 32 5.93 1.40 6.01
C ILE A 32 7.02 0.40 6.41
N TYR A 33 7.49 0.49 7.65
CA TYR A 33 8.56 -0.39 8.13
C TYR A 33 8.44 -0.61 9.63
N THR A 34 8.47 -1.85 10.05
CA THR A 34 8.61 -2.20 11.47
C THR A 34 9.23 -3.59 11.60
N THR A 35 9.99 -3.79 12.68
CA THR A 35 10.55 -5.09 13.04
C THR A 35 9.80 -5.72 14.21
N GLU A 36 8.74 -5.07 14.69
CA GLU A 36 8.02 -5.51 15.87
C GLU A 36 6.57 -5.76 15.58
N TYR A 37 6.00 -6.72 16.30
CA TYR A 37 4.56 -6.94 16.29
C TYR A 37 3.86 -5.77 16.97
N HIS A 38 2.80 -5.29 16.35
CA HIS A 38 1.93 -4.28 16.95
C HIS A 38 0.51 -4.83 17.02
N GLY A 39 -0.03 -4.89 18.23
CA GLY A 39 -1.40 -5.36 18.45
C GLY A 39 -2.43 -4.41 17.87
N ARG A 40 -3.68 -4.83 17.93
CA ARG A 40 -4.79 -4.06 17.37
C ARG A 40 -4.79 -2.64 17.92
N THR A 41 -4.72 -1.67 17.03
CA THR A 41 -4.64 -0.25 17.36
C THR A 41 -5.59 0.53 16.47
N PRO A 42 -6.40 1.44 17.03
CA PRO A 42 -7.28 2.29 16.22
C PRO A 42 -6.48 3.18 15.28
N VAL A 43 -6.94 3.24 14.03
CA VAL A 43 -6.34 4.09 13.00
C VAL A 43 -7.46 4.71 12.18
N LEU A 44 -7.37 6.01 11.90
CA LEU A 44 -8.24 6.66 10.93
C LEU A 44 -7.49 6.73 9.61
N TYR A 45 -7.89 5.88 8.68
CA TYR A 45 -7.30 5.89 7.35
C TYR A 45 -7.99 6.90 6.45
N GLN A 46 -7.17 7.71 5.78
CA GLN A 46 -7.64 8.50 4.64
C GLN A 46 -7.56 7.60 3.39
N PRO A 47 -8.31 7.95 2.30
CA PRO A 47 -8.26 7.16 1.08
C PRO A 47 -6.83 6.92 0.61
N ARG A 48 -6.49 5.65 0.42
CA ARG A 48 -5.12 5.25 0.05
C ARG A 48 -5.07 3.82 -0.43
N MET A 49 -3.95 3.50 -1.05
CA MET A 49 -3.60 2.13 -1.40
C MET A 49 -2.40 1.73 -0.54
N ILE A 50 -2.46 0.53 0.04
CA ILE A 50 -1.36 0.02 0.87
C ILE A 50 -0.84 -1.27 0.23
N VAL A 51 0.44 -1.27 -0.11
CA VAL A 51 1.12 -2.43 -0.71
C VAL A 51 2.17 -2.93 0.27
N ILE A 52 2.07 -4.20 0.63
CA ILE A 52 3.02 -4.86 1.53
C ILE A 52 3.91 -5.76 0.68
N LEU A 53 5.21 -5.60 0.82
CA LEU A 53 6.20 -6.41 0.08
C LEU A 53 6.78 -7.53 0.93
N GLN A 54 6.72 -7.39 2.24
CA GLN A 54 7.18 -8.41 3.18
C GLN A 54 6.40 -8.27 4.49
N GLY A 55 6.08 -9.40 5.11
CA GLY A 55 5.24 -9.42 6.30
C GLY A 55 3.78 -9.29 5.95
N HIS A 56 2.94 -8.98 6.91
CA HIS A 56 1.52 -8.74 6.64
C HIS A 56 0.89 -7.88 7.72
N LYS A 57 -0.26 -7.30 7.37
CA LYS A 57 -1.11 -6.55 8.30
C LYS A 57 -2.52 -7.09 8.23
N VAL A 58 -3.26 -6.89 9.28
CA VAL A 58 -4.68 -7.25 9.33
C VAL A 58 -5.45 -6.01 9.74
N GLY A 59 -6.47 -5.68 8.95
CA GLY A 59 -7.38 -4.59 9.27
C GLY A 59 -8.70 -5.12 9.76
N TYR A 60 -9.30 -4.42 10.72
CA TYR A 60 -10.59 -4.77 11.30
C TYR A 60 -11.53 -3.59 11.16
N LEU A 61 -12.63 -3.82 10.48
CA LEU A 61 -13.68 -2.82 10.29
C LEU A 61 -15.01 -3.47 10.64
N ALA A 62 -15.59 -3.07 11.78
CA ALA A 62 -16.79 -3.71 12.32
C ALA A 62 -16.57 -5.22 12.44
N ASP A 63 -17.38 -6.05 11.77
CA ASP A 63 -17.24 -7.50 11.78
C ASP A 63 -16.41 -8.05 10.62
N GLN A 64 -15.84 -7.15 9.80
CA GLN A 64 -15.02 -7.54 8.65
C GLN A 64 -13.54 -7.55 9.01
N VAL A 65 -12.82 -8.52 8.45
CA VAL A 65 -11.40 -8.68 8.66
C VAL A 65 -10.72 -8.70 7.29
N PHE A 66 -9.70 -7.87 7.13
CA PHE A 66 -8.96 -7.76 5.87
C PHE A 66 -7.50 -8.09 6.13
N ARG A 67 -6.97 -9.09 5.44
CA ARG A 67 -5.55 -9.38 5.45
C ARG A 67 -4.92 -8.79 4.20
N TYR A 68 -3.83 -8.04 4.38
CA TYR A 68 -3.05 -7.54 3.23
C TYR A 68 -1.60 -7.90 3.43
N ASP A 69 -1.02 -8.45 2.37
CA ASP A 69 0.29 -9.07 2.35
C ASP A 69 0.84 -8.98 0.92
N PRO A 70 2.00 -9.60 0.61
CA PRO A 70 2.53 -9.51 -0.75
C PRO A 70 1.62 -10.02 -1.86
N SER A 71 0.61 -10.83 -1.54
CA SER A 71 -0.32 -11.35 -2.56
C SER A 71 -1.56 -10.49 -2.74
N HIS A 72 -1.87 -9.60 -1.80
CA HIS A 72 -3.06 -8.75 -1.85
C HIS A 72 -2.72 -7.38 -1.30
N TYR A 73 -3.04 -6.34 -2.05
CA TYR A 73 -2.95 -4.98 -1.52
C TYR A 73 -4.31 -4.51 -1.02
N LEU A 74 -4.29 -3.46 -0.20
CA LEU A 74 -5.50 -2.88 0.36
C LEU A 74 -5.79 -1.57 -0.34
N LEU A 75 -7.04 -1.41 -0.79
CA LEU A 75 -7.51 -0.17 -1.40
C LEU A 75 -8.62 0.41 -0.52
N MET A 76 -8.42 1.62 -0.05
CA MET A 76 -9.43 2.36 0.71
C MET A 76 -9.90 3.56 -0.09
N THR A 77 -11.20 3.63 -0.34
CA THR A 77 -11.80 4.68 -1.15
C THR A 77 -12.53 5.73 -0.33
N LEU A 78 -12.70 5.49 0.98
CA LEU A 78 -13.37 6.41 1.90
C LEU A 78 -12.52 6.56 3.17
N PRO A 79 -12.57 7.72 3.85
CA PRO A 79 -12.00 7.82 5.19
C PRO A 79 -12.73 6.87 6.14
N LEU A 80 -11.99 6.00 6.81
CA LEU A 80 -12.59 4.97 7.67
C LEU A 80 -11.82 4.79 8.96
N PRO A 81 -12.53 4.75 10.12
CA PRO A 81 -11.91 4.35 11.36
C PRO A 81 -11.82 2.81 11.39
N CYS A 82 -10.61 2.30 11.50
CA CYS A 82 -10.35 0.87 11.54
C CYS A 82 -9.44 0.56 12.71
N GLU A 83 -9.35 -0.71 13.07
CA GLU A 83 -8.25 -1.18 13.89
C GLU A 83 -7.26 -1.92 12.98
N CYS A 84 -5.99 -1.82 13.30
CA CYS A 84 -4.94 -2.40 12.49
C CYS A 84 -3.97 -3.19 13.38
N GLU A 85 -3.57 -4.35 12.91
CA GLU A 85 -2.61 -5.22 13.57
C GLU A 85 -1.45 -5.49 12.61
N CYS A 86 -0.21 -5.30 13.08
CA CYS A 86 0.98 -5.47 12.27
C CYS A 86 1.75 -6.70 12.73
N PHE A 87 2.12 -7.56 11.77
CA PHE A 87 2.86 -8.79 12.04
C PHE A 87 4.25 -8.67 11.44
N ALA A 88 5.25 -8.60 12.31
CA ALA A 88 6.64 -8.46 11.92
C ALA A 88 7.55 -9.00 13.00
N SER A 89 8.79 -9.29 12.64
CA SER A 89 9.85 -9.68 13.56
C SER A 89 11.16 -9.13 13.03
N PRO A 90 12.23 -9.13 13.85
CA PRO A 90 13.55 -8.70 13.35
C PRO A 90 14.05 -9.56 12.19
N GLU A 91 13.67 -10.83 12.15
CA GLU A 91 14.07 -11.75 11.08
C GLU A 91 13.24 -11.53 9.83
N GLN A 92 12.01 -11.03 9.98
CA GLN A 92 11.12 -10.75 8.87
C GLN A 92 10.38 -9.44 9.12
N PRO A 93 11.05 -8.31 8.88
CA PRO A 93 10.40 -7.00 9.04
C PRO A 93 9.19 -6.84 8.14
N LEU A 94 8.24 -6.04 8.59
CA LEU A 94 7.15 -5.58 7.75
C LEU A 94 7.66 -4.45 6.87
N ILE A 95 7.57 -4.60 5.56
CA ILE A 95 8.08 -3.63 4.60
C ILE A 95 7.02 -3.40 3.53
N GLY A 96 6.67 -2.13 3.31
CA GLY A 96 5.71 -1.77 2.29
C GLY A 96 5.65 -0.27 2.09
N PHE A 97 4.65 0.15 1.33
CA PHE A 97 4.41 1.57 1.12
C PHE A 97 2.92 1.84 1.01
N SER A 98 2.54 3.08 1.26
CA SER A 98 1.16 3.52 1.02
C SER A 98 1.18 4.70 0.06
N LEU A 99 0.16 4.74 -0.80
CA LEU A 99 -0.03 5.80 -1.78
C LEU A 99 -1.34 6.52 -1.44
N GLU A 100 -1.25 7.82 -1.16
CA GLU A 100 -2.45 8.61 -0.94
C GLU A 100 -3.22 8.75 -2.25
N ILE A 101 -4.54 8.61 -2.18
CA ILE A 101 -5.40 8.66 -3.35
C ILE A 101 -6.12 9.99 -3.38
N ASN A 102 -5.98 10.71 -4.50
CA ASN A 102 -6.80 11.87 -4.78
C ASN A 102 -8.17 11.36 -5.22
N VAL A 103 -9.20 11.69 -4.45
CA VAL A 103 -10.56 11.19 -4.71
C VAL A 103 -11.06 11.62 -6.08
N ALA A 104 -10.75 12.86 -6.50
CA ALA A 104 -11.16 13.34 -7.82
C ALA A 104 -10.51 12.51 -8.94
N THR A 105 -9.22 12.22 -8.81
CA THR A 105 -8.52 11.37 -9.78
C THR A 105 -9.11 9.97 -9.82
N LEU A 106 -9.42 9.41 -8.65
CA LEU A 106 -10.04 8.09 -8.57
C LEU A 106 -11.39 8.08 -9.28
N GLN A 107 -12.21 9.12 -9.07
CA GLN A 107 -13.50 9.23 -9.74
C GLN A 107 -13.35 9.31 -11.25
N GLU A 108 -12.38 10.08 -11.74
CA GLU A 108 -12.11 10.16 -13.17
C GLU A 108 -11.72 8.80 -13.75
N LEU A 109 -10.84 8.07 -13.06
CA LEU A 109 -10.43 6.73 -13.48
C LEU A 109 -11.61 5.77 -13.51
N LEU A 110 -12.47 5.81 -12.51
CA LEU A 110 -13.65 4.95 -12.46
C LEU A 110 -14.61 5.24 -13.60
N LEU A 111 -14.77 6.51 -13.99
CA LEU A 111 -15.60 6.88 -15.12
C LEU A 111 -15.02 6.38 -16.44
N GLU A 112 -13.70 6.48 -16.61
CA GLU A 112 -13.04 6.00 -17.83
C GLU A 112 -13.06 4.48 -17.94
N LEU A 113 -12.97 3.76 -16.82
CA LEU A 113 -12.91 2.31 -16.80
C LEU A 113 -14.24 1.64 -16.52
N GLY A 114 -15.31 2.40 -16.38
CA GLY A 114 -16.59 1.96 -15.82
C GLY A 114 -17.05 0.59 -16.29
N ASP A 115 -17.08 0.37 -17.62
CA ASP A 115 -17.54 -0.89 -18.19
C ASP A 115 -16.46 -1.98 -18.20
N ALA A 116 -15.18 -1.59 -18.04
CA ALA A 116 -14.07 -2.52 -18.03
C ALA A 116 -13.84 -3.15 -16.66
N LEU A 117 -14.42 -2.58 -15.60
CA LEU A 117 -14.30 -3.11 -14.25
C LEU A 117 -15.34 -4.19 -14.02
N PRO A 118 -14.99 -5.27 -13.30
CA PRO A 118 -16.00 -6.24 -12.91
C PRO A 118 -17.09 -5.55 -12.10
N ALA A 119 -18.33 -6.04 -12.24
CA ALA A 119 -19.44 -5.52 -11.44
C ALA A 119 -19.05 -5.53 -9.98
N PRO A 120 -19.10 -4.40 -9.28
CA PRO A 120 -18.69 -4.38 -7.87
C PRO A 120 -19.63 -5.25 -7.05
N ALA A 121 -19.05 -6.10 -6.22
CA ALA A 121 -19.80 -6.65 -5.12
C ALA A 121 -20.32 -5.45 -4.29
N PRO A 122 -21.46 -5.59 -3.59
CA PRO A 122 -21.96 -4.48 -2.80
C PRO A 122 -20.89 -4.02 -1.81
N GLN A 123 -20.25 -2.91 -2.12
CA GLN A 123 -19.12 -2.41 -1.35
C GLN A 123 -19.65 -1.44 -0.31
N LYS A 124 -20.10 -1.99 0.80
CA LYS A 124 -20.63 -1.16 1.88
C LYS A 124 -19.56 -0.51 2.73
N SER A 125 -18.32 -1.03 2.66
CA SER A 125 -17.27 -0.61 3.57
C SER A 125 -16.28 0.39 3.00
N GLY A 126 -16.15 0.49 1.67
CA GLY A 126 -15.12 1.32 1.07
C GLY A 126 -13.71 0.76 1.22
N VAL A 127 -13.57 -0.48 1.67
CA VAL A 127 -12.29 -1.17 1.83
C VAL A 127 -12.28 -2.39 0.93
N HIS A 128 -11.21 -2.55 0.16
CA HIS A 128 -11.09 -3.66 -0.78
C HIS A 128 -9.74 -4.33 -0.64
N SER A 129 -9.74 -5.65 -0.46
CA SER A 129 -8.53 -6.46 -0.55
C SER A 129 -8.43 -6.98 -1.98
N VAL A 130 -7.39 -6.59 -2.70
CA VAL A 130 -7.28 -6.83 -4.15
C VAL A 130 -6.06 -7.68 -4.42
N PRO A 131 -6.19 -8.78 -5.21
CA PRO A 131 -5.03 -9.56 -5.59
C PRO A 131 -4.01 -8.70 -6.35
N LEU A 132 -2.74 -8.86 -5.99
CA LEU A 132 -1.67 -8.10 -6.63
C LEU A 132 -1.37 -8.73 -7.99
N SER A 133 -1.70 -8.00 -9.06
CA SER A 133 -1.45 -8.45 -10.43
C SER A 133 0.00 -8.21 -10.82
N GLU A 134 0.42 -8.86 -11.90
CA GLU A 134 1.75 -8.64 -12.46
C GLU A 134 1.93 -7.17 -12.87
N ASP A 135 0.91 -6.56 -13.45
CA ASP A 135 0.97 -5.15 -13.85
C ASP A 135 1.13 -4.24 -12.64
N MET A 136 0.45 -4.54 -11.55
CA MET A 136 0.58 -3.76 -10.32
C MET A 136 1.97 -3.93 -9.71
N PHE A 137 2.51 -5.16 -9.75
CA PHE A 137 3.87 -5.40 -9.28
C PHE A 137 4.88 -4.59 -10.09
N CYS A 138 4.75 -4.57 -11.41
CA CYS A 138 5.62 -3.78 -12.26
C CYS A 138 5.49 -2.28 -11.99
N ALA A 139 4.29 -1.80 -11.71
CA ALA A 139 4.09 -0.41 -11.35
C ALA A 139 4.79 -0.08 -10.02
N ALA A 140 4.74 -0.99 -9.06
CA ALA A 140 5.44 -0.82 -7.79
C ALA A 140 6.95 -0.79 -8.00
N GLU A 141 7.49 -1.64 -8.88
CA GLU A 141 8.90 -1.61 -9.22
C GLU A 141 9.32 -0.27 -9.78
N ARG A 142 8.52 0.28 -10.71
CA ARG A 142 8.82 1.59 -11.30
C ARG A 142 8.79 2.70 -10.26
N LEU A 143 7.81 2.65 -9.37
CA LEU A 143 7.69 3.65 -8.31
C LEU A 143 8.91 3.63 -7.39
N ILE A 144 9.33 2.44 -6.98
CA ILE A 144 10.49 2.29 -6.10
C ILE A 144 11.78 2.70 -6.82
N ALA A 145 11.89 2.41 -8.12
CA ALA A 145 13.03 2.84 -8.92
C ALA A 145 13.16 4.37 -8.96
N LEU A 146 12.04 5.08 -8.97
CA LEU A 146 12.06 6.55 -8.92
C LEU A 146 12.65 7.07 -7.62
N MET A 147 12.49 6.34 -6.53
CA MET A 147 13.02 6.75 -5.22
C MET A 147 14.56 6.73 -5.20
N ASP A 148 15.18 5.94 -6.06
CA ASP A 148 16.65 5.86 -6.15
C ASP A 148 17.25 7.09 -6.82
N ASN A 149 16.41 7.92 -7.46
CA ASN A 149 16.84 9.17 -8.10
C ASN A 149 15.93 10.30 -7.65
N PRO A 150 16.35 11.13 -6.68
CA PRO A 150 15.49 12.19 -6.13
C PRO A 150 14.97 13.19 -7.16
N LEU A 151 15.74 13.49 -8.20
CA LEU A 151 15.27 14.39 -9.24
C LEU A 151 14.13 13.79 -10.04
N HIS A 152 14.26 12.52 -10.42
CA HIS A 152 13.19 11.82 -11.13
C HIS A 152 11.95 11.67 -10.25
N ALA A 153 12.13 11.44 -8.96
CA ALA A 153 11.02 11.30 -8.02
C ALA A 153 10.17 12.57 -7.98
N ARG A 154 10.82 13.74 -7.99
CA ARG A 154 10.10 15.02 -7.94
C ARG A 154 9.34 15.32 -9.23
N VAL A 155 9.90 14.93 -10.36
CA VAL A 155 9.33 15.26 -11.68
C VAL A 155 8.34 14.18 -12.14
N LEU A 156 8.72 12.90 -12.03
CA LEU A 156 7.97 11.79 -12.60
C LEU A 156 7.07 11.07 -11.59
N GLY A 157 7.31 11.25 -10.30
CA GLY A 157 6.53 10.59 -9.27
C GLY A 157 5.03 10.82 -9.41
N PRO A 158 4.55 12.08 -9.54
CA PRO A 158 3.13 12.35 -9.67
C PRO A 158 2.49 11.73 -10.91
N GLN A 159 3.29 11.38 -11.91
CA GLN A 159 2.82 10.80 -13.18
C GLN A 159 2.83 9.27 -13.15
N THR A 160 3.40 8.67 -12.13
CA THR A 160 3.52 7.23 -12.00
C THR A 160 2.30 6.64 -11.28
#